data_ee0653c2e71bc2a85ad1b213a3a54f3a
#
_entry.id   ee0653c2e71bc2a85ad1b213a3a54f3a
#
_cell.length_a   1.000
_cell.length_b   1.000
_cell.length_c   1.000
_cell.angle_alpha   90.00
_cell.angle_beta   90.00
_cell.angle_gamma   90.00
#
_symmetry.space_group_name_H-M   'P 1'
#
loop_
_entity.id
_entity.type
_entity.pdbx_description
1 polymer ?
#
loop_
_entity_poly.entity_id
_entity_poly.type
_entity_poly.pdbx_seq_one_letter_code
_entity_poly.pdbx_strand_id
1 'polypeptide(L)'
;MSRLEMTVNGRPVELDVPESRFLSEVIREDLGLTGTKIGCNEAECGICTVLVDGTPVNSCIYPAFKAQGAAVETIEGLSRDGSLHPLQQAFLDQGAVQCGICTPGMIMTAKALIDDKGAALTETDIRTALKDTYCRCT
;
A
#
# COMPACT_ATOMS: atom_id res chain seq x y z
N MET A 1 -14.37 10.70 -18.87
CA MET A 1 -12.99 10.98 -18.41
C MET A 1 -12.99 12.24 -17.57
N SER A 2 -12.44 12.17 -16.40
CA SER A 2 -12.27 13.33 -15.51
C SER A 2 -10.82 13.41 -15.04
N ARG A 3 -10.39 14.62 -14.71
CA ARG A 3 -9.00 14.88 -14.32
C ARG A 3 -8.78 14.51 -12.86
N LEU A 4 -7.87 13.60 -12.62
CA LEU A 4 -7.40 13.16 -11.30
C LEU A 4 -6.02 13.76 -11.04
N GLU A 5 -5.89 14.50 -9.97
CA GLU A 5 -4.64 15.08 -9.50
C GLU A 5 -4.34 14.58 -8.10
N MET A 6 -3.14 14.04 -7.88
CA MET A 6 -2.69 13.55 -6.58
C MET A 6 -1.16 13.53 -6.53
N THR A 7 -0.60 13.25 -5.38
CA THR A 7 0.83 12.97 -5.25
C THR A 7 1.00 11.47 -5.03
N VAL A 8 1.87 10.83 -5.79
CA VAL A 8 2.17 9.41 -5.64
C VAL A 8 3.67 9.24 -5.37
N ASN A 9 4.00 8.69 -4.21
CA ASN A 9 5.37 8.49 -3.76
C ASN A 9 6.22 9.78 -3.85
N GLY A 10 5.61 10.91 -3.44
CA GLY A 10 6.24 12.21 -3.43
C GLY A 10 6.28 12.93 -4.79
N ARG A 11 5.70 12.38 -5.84
CA ARG A 11 5.66 12.98 -7.18
C ARG A 11 4.25 13.41 -7.54
N PRO A 12 4.04 14.64 -8.03
CA PRO A 12 2.73 15.05 -8.52
C PRO A 12 2.36 14.24 -9.76
N VAL A 13 1.11 13.80 -9.80
CA VAL A 13 0.53 13.01 -10.87
C VAL A 13 -0.78 13.66 -11.31
N GLU A 14 -0.98 13.72 -12.62
CA GLU A 14 -2.15 14.26 -13.25
C GLU A 14 -2.58 13.33 -14.39
N LEU A 15 -3.79 12.81 -14.31
CA LEU A 15 -4.31 11.82 -15.26
C LEU A 15 -5.77 12.11 -15.62
N ASP A 16 -6.13 11.83 -16.86
CA ASP A 16 -7.52 11.79 -17.28
C ASP A 16 -7.99 10.32 -17.26
N VAL A 17 -8.86 9.99 -16.31
CA VAL A 17 -9.33 8.61 -16.09
C VAL A 17 -10.86 8.56 -15.95
N PRO A 18 -11.48 7.41 -16.25
CA PRO A 18 -12.89 7.23 -15.97
C PRO A 18 -13.21 7.41 -14.48
N GLU A 19 -14.33 8.05 -14.17
CA GLU A 19 -14.74 8.27 -12.77
C GLU A 19 -15.01 6.98 -11.98
N SER A 20 -15.25 5.89 -12.69
CA SER A 20 -15.47 4.56 -12.11
C SER A 20 -14.18 3.84 -11.71
N ARG A 21 -12.98 4.39 -12.01
CA ARG A 21 -11.71 3.76 -11.69
C ARG A 21 -11.51 3.59 -10.18
N PHE A 22 -11.01 2.44 -9.80
CA PHE A 22 -10.48 2.21 -8.46
C PHE A 22 -8.99 2.60 -8.37
N LEU A 23 -8.55 2.93 -7.17
CA LEU A 23 -7.18 3.41 -6.96
C LEU A 23 -6.13 2.38 -7.39
N SER A 24 -6.38 1.08 -7.16
CA SER A 24 -5.47 0.02 -7.59
C SER A 24 -5.29 -0.05 -9.11
N GLU A 25 -6.35 0.23 -9.87
CA GLU A 25 -6.28 0.26 -11.34
C GLU A 25 -5.40 1.44 -11.80
N VAL A 26 -5.64 2.61 -11.22
CA VAL A 26 -4.80 3.80 -11.52
C VAL A 26 -3.33 3.52 -11.18
N ILE A 27 -3.05 2.98 -10.00
CA ILE A 27 -1.68 2.67 -9.57
C ILE A 27 -1.01 1.66 -10.51
N ARG A 28 -1.69 0.56 -10.82
CA ARG A 28 -1.08 -0.56 -11.55
C ARG A 28 -1.09 -0.38 -13.07
N GLU A 29 -2.20 0.13 -13.62
CA GLU A 29 -2.40 0.18 -15.07
C GLU A 29 -2.02 1.53 -15.66
N ASP A 30 -2.47 2.62 -15.03
CA ASP A 30 -2.21 3.95 -15.57
C ASP A 30 -0.81 4.47 -15.19
N LEU A 31 -0.32 4.16 -13.98
CA LEU A 31 1.01 4.56 -13.51
C LEU A 31 2.09 3.48 -13.66
N GLY A 32 1.70 2.23 -13.94
CA GLY A 32 2.64 1.11 -14.10
C GLY A 32 3.33 0.68 -12.79
N LEU A 33 2.82 1.09 -11.63
CA LEU A 33 3.35 0.72 -10.33
C LEU A 33 2.77 -0.63 -9.89
N THR A 34 3.39 -1.71 -10.31
CA THR A 34 2.88 -3.08 -10.14
C THR A 34 3.22 -3.73 -8.80
N GLY A 35 3.93 -3.03 -7.92
CA GLY A 35 4.26 -3.51 -6.57
C GLY A 35 3.04 -3.76 -5.71
N THR A 36 2.01 -2.94 -5.80
CA THR A 36 0.71 -3.18 -5.19
C THR A 36 0.04 -4.36 -5.87
N LYS A 37 -0.32 -5.40 -5.10
CA LYS A 37 -0.93 -6.63 -5.62
C LYS A 37 -2.43 -6.64 -5.38
N ILE A 38 -3.15 -7.44 -6.16
CA ILE A 38 -4.59 -7.66 -6.00
C ILE A 38 -4.81 -9.14 -5.64
N GLY A 39 -5.53 -9.40 -4.56
CA GLY A 39 -5.92 -10.73 -4.14
C GLY A 39 -7.41 -10.98 -4.39
N CYS A 40 -8.25 -10.59 -3.43
CA CYS A 40 -9.69 -10.86 -3.50
C CYS A 40 -10.48 -9.88 -4.37
N ASN A 41 -10.02 -8.66 -4.56
CA ASN A 41 -10.71 -7.56 -5.25
C ASN A 41 -12.07 -7.18 -4.62
N GLU A 42 -12.23 -7.42 -3.33
CA GLU A 42 -13.49 -7.18 -2.58
C GLU A 42 -13.24 -6.69 -1.14
N ALA A 43 -12.06 -6.13 -0.87
CA ALA A 43 -11.65 -5.54 0.41
C ALA A 43 -11.54 -6.52 1.60
N GLU A 44 -11.32 -7.80 1.37
CA GLU A 44 -11.19 -8.78 2.45
C GLU A 44 -9.76 -9.18 2.77
N CYS A 45 -8.92 -9.39 1.74
CA CYS A 45 -7.60 -9.98 1.96
C CYS A 45 -6.50 -9.01 2.41
N GLY A 46 -6.69 -7.70 2.26
CA GLY A 46 -5.71 -6.68 2.63
C GLY A 46 -4.44 -6.61 1.75
N ILE A 47 -4.34 -7.44 0.72
CA ILE A 47 -3.15 -7.53 -0.14
C ILE A 47 -2.90 -6.23 -0.93
N CYS A 48 -3.97 -5.53 -1.31
CA CYS A 48 -3.92 -4.30 -2.10
C CYS A 48 -3.70 -3.03 -1.27
N THR A 49 -3.34 -3.14 -0.01
CA THR A 49 -3.17 -2.00 0.90
C THR A 49 -2.13 -1.01 0.39
N VAL A 50 -2.54 0.25 0.31
CA VAL A 50 -1.68 1.42 0.08
C VAL A 50 -2.03 2.47 1.15
N LEU A 51 -1.23 3.53 1.27
CA LEU A 51 -1.53 4.62 2.19
C LEU A 51 -2.07 5.82 1.42
N VAL A 52 -3.16 6.39 1.91
CA VAL A 52 -3.71 7.67 1.43
C VAL A 52 -3.66 8.63 2.60
N ASP A 53 -2.85 9.67 2.49
CA ASP A 53 -2.55 10.62 3.57
C ASP A 53 -2.15 9.89 4.88
N GLY A 54 -1.34 8.84 4.75
CA GLY A 54 -0.85 8.05 5.88
C GLY A 54 -1.82 6.99 6.41
N THR A 55 -3.05 6.93 5.91
CA THR A 55 -4.07 5.96 6.33
C THR A 55 -4.09 4.75 5.40
N PRO A 56 -3.98 3.51 5.92
CA PRO A 56 -4.07 2.32 5.09
C PRO A 56 -5.47 2.13 4.52
N VAL A 57 -5.55 1.89 3.22
CA VAL A 57 -6.81 1.64 2.50
C VAL A 57 -6.68 0.43 1.59
N ASN A 58 -7.80 -0.27 1.37
CA ASN A 58 -7.90 -1.33 0.36
C ASN A 58 -8.10 -0.68 -1.01
N SER A 59 -7.02 -0.55 -1.77
CA SER A 59 -7.03 0.17 -3.05
C SER A 59 -7.94 -0.45 -4.11
N CYS A 60 -8.26 -1.74 -4.01
CA CYS A 60 -9.09 -2.46 -4.98
C CYS A 60 -10.55 -2.00 -5.01
N ILE A 61 -11.05 -1.42 -3.91
CA ILE A 61 -12.41 -0.87 -3.82
C ILE A 61 -12.43 0.62 -3.48
N TYR A 62 -11.26 1.25 -3.37
CA TYR A 62 -11.14 2.67 -3.06
C TYR A 62 -11.33 3.48 -4.35
N PRO A 63 -12.42 4.27 -4.49
CA PRO A 63 -12.61 5.08 -5.68
C PRO A 63 -11.43 6.03 -5.89
N ALA A 64 -10.83 6.04 -7.08
CA ALA A 64 -9.62 6.82 -7.34
C ALA A 64 -9.80 8.31 -7.03
N PHE A 65 -10.97 8.87 -7.33
CA PHE A 65 -11.27 10.29 -7.10
C PHE A 65 -11.40 10.68 -5.62
N LYS A 66 -11.50 9.71 -4.69
CA LYS A 66 -11.35 10.00 -3.26
C LYS A 66 -9.91 10.37 -2.88
N ALA A 67 -8.95 10.04 -3.73
CA ALA A 67 -7.55 10.44 -3.56
C ALA A 67 -7.22 11.78 -4.24
N GLN A 68 -8.21 12.50 -4.76
CA GLN A 68 -8.01 13.84 -5.35
C GLN A 68 -7.33 14.76 -4.34
N GLY A 69 -6.18 15.30 -4.71
CA GLY A 69 -5.36 16.18 -3.87
C GLY A 69 -4.62 15.49 -2.74
N ALA A 70 -4.75 14.17 -2.58
CA ALA A 70 -4.11 13.42 -1.50
C ALA A 70 -2.69 12.97 -1.85
N ALA A 71 -1.94 12.56 -0.81
CA ALA A 71 -0.65 11.92 -0.93
C ALA A 71 -0.83 10.40 -0.82
N VAL A 72 -0.59 9.69 -1.91
CA VAL A 72 -0.65 8.23 -1.99
C VAL A 72 0.76 7.66 -1.88
N GLU A 73 0.94 6.69 -0.99
CA GLU A 73 2.18 5.92 -0.87
C GLU A 73 1.95 4.47 -1.23
N THR A 74 2.82 3.94 -2.10
CA THR A 74 2.87 2.52 -2.47
C THR A 74 4.19 1.92 -2.04
N ILE A 75 4.33 0.59 -2.17
CA ILE A 75 5.58 -0.12 -1.81
C ILE A 75 6.79 0.44 -2.55
N GLU A 76 6.63 0.90 -3.78
CA GLU A 76 7.71 1.48 -4.58
C GLU A 76 8.27 2.77 -3.97
N GLY A 77 7.49 3.48 -3.17
CA GLY A 77 7.93 4.71 -2.52
C GLY A 77 8.77 4.51 -1.27
N LEU A 78 8.87 3.29 -0.74
CA LEU A 78 9.62 3.02 0.49
C LEU A 78 11.13 2.93 0.28
N SER A 79 11.57 2.31 -0.80
CA SER A 79 12.99 2.26 -1.16
C SER A 79 13.44 3.59 -1.73
N ARG A 80 14.56 4.11 -1.23
CA ARG A 80 15.13 5.38 -1.70
C ARG A 80 16.60 5.18 -2.03
N ASP A 81 17.04 5.77 -3.15
CA ASP A 81 18.45 5.78 -3.59
C ASP A 81 19.07 4.37 -3.61
N GLY A 82 18.30 3.37 -4.01
CA GLY A 82 18.75 1.97 -4.06
C GLY A 82 18.80 1.26 -2.70
N SER A 83 18.42 1.95 -1.61
CA SER A 83 18.39 1.37 -0.27
C SER A 83 16.97 0.95 0.12
N LEU A 84 16.84 -0.24 0.71
CA LEU A 84 15.57 -0.71 1.24
C LEU A 84 15.17 0.06 2.50
N HIS A 85 13.87 0.26 2.65
CA HIS A 85 13.33 0.74 3.92
C HIS A 85 13.60 -0.30 5.03
N PRO A 86 13.84 0.10 6.28
CA PRO A 86 14.10 -0.84 7.39
C PRO A 86 13.06 -1.96 7.53
N LEU A 87 11.78 -1.69 7.25
CA LEU A 87 10.75 -2.71 7.23
C LEU A 87 10.97 -3.74 6.13
N GLN A 88 11.31 -3.31 4.93
CA GLN A 88 11.59 -4.22 3.81
C GLN A 88 12.79 -5.11 4.15
N GLN A 89 13.85 -4.51 4.70
CA GLN A 89 15.03 -5.26 5.12
C GLN A 89 14.71 -6.26 6.22
N ALA A 90 13.90 -5.88 7.21
CA ALA A 90 13.47 -6.77 8.29
C ALA A 90 12.69 -7.99 7.77
N PHE A 91 11.80 -7.79 6.80
CA PHE A 91 11.08 -8.91 6.16
C PHE A 91 12.02 -9.91 5.51
N LEU A 92 13.07 -9.42 4.84
CA LEU A 92 14.09 -10.28 4.25
C LEU A 92 14.93 -11.00 5.32
N ASP A 93 15.43 -10.27 6.29
CA ASP A 93 16.33 -10.79 7.34
C ASP A 93 15.65 -11.85 8.22
N GLN A 94 14.35 -11.69 8.46
CA GLN A 94 13.55 -12.61 9.28
C GLN A 94 12.88 -13.73 8.46
N GLY A 95 13.13 -13.81 7.16
CA GLY A 95 12.52 -14.82 6.30
C GLY A 95 10.99 -14.70 6.18
N ALA A 96 10.45 -13.50 6.28
CA ALA A 96 9.02 -13.25 6.26
C ALA A 96 8.44 -13.17 4.83
N VAL A 97 9.16 -13.66 3.83
CA VAL A 97 8.75 -13.63 2.42
C VAL A 97 8.88 -15.01 1.83
N GLN A 98 7.79 -15.54 1.25
CA GLN A 98 7.83 -16.75 0.43
C GLN A 98 7.42 -16.41 -1.00
N CYS A 99 6.13 -16.52 -1.38
CA CYS A 99 5.71 -16.14 -2.75
C CYS A 99 5.74 -14.63 -3.00
N GLY A 100 5.63 -13.82 -1.95
CA GLY A 100 5.73 -12.37 -2.02
C GLY A 100 4.44 -11.62 -2.32
N ILE A 101 3.33 -12.29 -2.55
CA ILE A 101 2.05 -11.62 -2.92
C ILE A 101 1.47 -10.81 -1.76
N CYS A 102 1.48 -11.31 -0.53
CA CYS A 102 1.00 -10.57 0.64
C CYS A 102 1.96 -9.47 1.10
N THR A 103 3.21 -9.53 0.70
CA THR A 103 4.31 -8.77 1.29
C THR A 103 4.15 -7.25 1.13
N PRO A 104 3.84 -6.68 -0.05
CA PRO A 104 3.69 -5.23 -0.18
C PRO A 104 2.58 -4.67 0.71
N GLY A 105 1.42 -5.30 0.71
CA GLY A 105 0.28 -4.86 1.54
C GLY A 105 0.57 -4.95 3.02
N MET A 106 1.22 -6.02 3.45
CA MET A 106 1.61 -6.23 4.85
C MET A 106 2.63 -5.18 5.31
N ILE A 107 3.63 -4.88 4.48
CA ILE A 107 4.63 -3.85 4.76
C ILE A 107 3.98 -2.47 4.85
N MET A 108 3.06 -2.12 3.95
CA MET A 108 2.38 -0.83 3.99
C MET A 108 1.51 -0.69 5.24
N THR A 109 0.82 -1.75 5.65
CA THR A 109 0.06 -1.78 6.91
C THR A 109 0.97 -1.59 8.12
N ALA A 110 2.10 -2.28 8.15
CA ALA A 110 3.08 -2.16 9.24
C ALA A 110 3.70 -0.76 9.28
N LYS A 111 4.00 -0.16 8.14
CA LYS A 111 4.51 1.21 8.05
C LYS A 111 3.55 2.21 8.67
N ALA A 112 2.27 2.14 8.31
CA ALA A 112 1.24 3.01 8.87
C ALA A 112 1.16 2.88 10.39
N LEU A 113 1.23 1.66 10.91
CA LEU A 113 1.21 1.39 12.34
C LEU A 113 2.41 1.99 13.06
N ILE A 114 3.61 1.84 12.51
CA ILE A 114 4.85 2.38 13.09
C ILE A 114 4.81 3.92 13.06
N ASP A 115 4.38 4.52 11.97
CA ASP A 115 4.29 5.97 11.84
C ASP A 115 3.26 6.56 12.82
N ASP A 116 2.20 5.83 13.13
CA ASP A 116 1.16 6.26 14.07
C ASP A 116 1.59 6.09 15.55
N LYS A 117 2.13 4.95 15.92
CA LYS A 117 2.41 4.59 17.32
C LYS A 117 3.86 4.83 17.77
N GLY A 118 4.81 4.77 16.87
CA GLY A 118 6.23 4.97 17.19
C GLY A 118 6.70 4.10 18.36
N ALA A 119 7.29 4.71 19.36
CA ALA A 119 7.84 4.01 20.55
C ALA A 119 6.77 3.38 21.44
N ALA A 120 5.50 3.77 21.30
CA ALA A 120 4.39 3.18 22.06
C ALA A 120 3.86 1.86 21.44
N LEU A 121 4.45 1.41 20.34
CA LEU A 121 4.06 0.19 19.63
C LEU A 121 4.26 -1.04 20.48
N THR A 122 3.23 -1.88 20.59
CA THR A 122 3.26 -3.17 21.29
C THR A 122 3.16 -4.34 20.33
N GLU A 123 3.56 -5.54 20.76
CA GLU A 123 3.38 -6.76 19.99
C GLU A 123 1.89 -7.03 19.66
N THR A 124 1.00 -6.74 20.61
CA THR A 124 -0.44 -6.86 20.40
C THR A 124 -0.93 -5.95 19.29
N ASP A 125 -0.42 -4.72 19.21
CA ASP A 125 -0.76 -3.79 18.13
C ASP A 125 -0.36 -4.36 16.76
N ILE A 126 0.84 -4.93 16.68
CA ILE A 126 1.36 -5.55 15.46
C ILE A 126 0.48 -6.71 15.02
N ARG A 127 0.18 -7.63 15.94
CA ARG A 127 -0.67 -8.80 15.65
C ARG A 127 -2.08 -8.37 15.21
N THR A 128 -2.64 -7.36 15.86
CA THR A 128 -3.97 -6.83 15.53
C THR A 128 -4.00 -6.19 14.16
N ALA A 129 -2.99 -5.40 13.81
CA ALA A 129 -2.93 -4.72 12.51
C ALA A 129 -2.70 -5.69 11.34
N LEU A 130 -1.83 -6.68 11.54
CA LEU A 130 -1.45 -7.60 10.45
C LEU A 130 -2.42 -8.76 10.25
N LYS A 131 -3.35 -9.02 11.18
CA LYS A 131 -4.32 -10.12 11.05
C LYS A 131 -5.23 -10.00 9.81
N ASP A 132 -5.44 -8.79 9.31
CA ASP A 132 -6.34 -8.51 8.21
C ASP A 132 -5.64 -8.62 6.82
N THR A 133 -4.35 -8.93 6.81
CA THR A 133 -3.64 -9.27 5.57
C THR A 133 -3.50 -10.78 5.48
N TYR A 134 -4.19 -11.39 4.52
CA TYR A 134 -4.23 -12.84 4.37
C TYR A 134 -2.97 -13.35 3.66
N CYS A 135 -2.36 -14.37 4.25
CA CYS A 135 -1.20 -15.03 3.68
C CYS A 135 -1.35 -16.55 3.76
N ARG A 136 -1.18 -17.24 2.62
CA ARG A 136 -1.24 -18.69 2.56
C ARG A 136 0.10 -19.37 2.87
N CYS A 137 1.21 -18.64 2.65
CA CYS A 137 2.56 -19.19 2.80
C CYS A 137 3.06 -19.13 4.24
N THR A 138 2.81 -18.03 4.93
CA THR A 138 3.39 -17.73 6.26
C THR A 138 2.42 -17.79 7.42
#